data_bdec264644daa496aaf493a412979737
#
_entry.id   bdec264644daa496aaf493a412979737
#
_cell.length_a   1.000
_cell.length_b   1.000
_cell.length_c   1.000
_cell.angle_alpha   90.00
_cell.angle_beta   90.00
_cell.angle_gamma   90.00
#
_symmetry.space_group_name_H-M   'P 1'
#
loop_
_entity.id
_entity.type
_entity.pdbx_description
1 polymer ?
#
loop_
_entity_poly.entity_id
_entity_poly.type
_entity_poly.pdbx_seq_one_letter_code
_entity_poly.pdbx_strand_id
1 'polypeptide(L)'
;KLFISINNSAKTEVSNTEALVVHDGTDAYITQFNNVNSGDNDMITLTAAISGSNVVVSAAGLEPNLRVTVHAIMLKDSMTANDGEYNNSEAIGSVTISSTATEFDTLAEKSFNGAVYYLVSKNASEGSFAINEVMVALGSNDMSHASIGFVSTKGTNQIAVTSEYKADNELLGRILLSSTA
;
A
#
# COMPACT_ATOMS: atom_id res chain seq x y z
N LYS A 1 0.37 0.39 -5.72
CA LYS A 1 -0.48 1.52 -5.31
C LYS A 1 -0.64 2.51 -6.45
N LEU A 2 -1.82 3.10 -6.57
CA LEU A 2 -2.15 4.12 -7.57
C LEU A 2 -2.51 5.42 -6.86
N PHE A 3 -2.00 6.53 -7.37
CA PHE A 3 -2.43 7.89 -7.05
C PHE A 3 -3.12 8.44 -8.30
N ILE A 4 -4.34 8.87 -8.16
CA ILE A 4 -5.21 9.19 -9.30
C ILE A 4 -5.78 10.59 -9.12
N SER A 5 -5.53 11.43 -10.11
CA SER A 5 -6.11 12.78 -10.20
C SER A 5 -7.07 12.84 -11.37
N ILE A 6 -8.25 13.34 -11.12
CA ILE A 6 -9.36 13.43 -12.08
C ILE A 6 -9.82 14.87 -12.18
N ASN A 7 -10.12 15.33 -13.38
CA ASN A 7 -10.80 16.60 -13.60
C ASN A 7 -11.75 16.49 -14.79
N ASN A 8 -12.83 17.25 -14.77
CA ASN A 8 -13.67 17.42 -15.95
C ASN A 8 -13.01 18.38 -16.96
N SER A 9 -13.46 18.39 -18.20
CA SER A 9 -12.84 19.18 -19.28
C SER A 9 -12.90 20.70 -19.01
N ALA A 10 -13.89 21.16 -18.28
CA ALA A 10 -14.05 22.56 -17.88
C ALA A 10 -13.17 22.92 -16.66
N LYS A 11 -12.56 21.94 -15.98
CA LYS A 11 -11.80 22.07 -14.72
C LYS A 11 -12.61 22.74 -13.61
N THR A 12 -13.92 22.60 -13.64
CA THR A 12 -14.82 23.12 -12.59
C THR A 12 -14.92 22.13 -11.42
N GLU A 13 -14.65 20.84 -11.68
CA GLU A 13 -14.60 19.80 -10.67
C GLU A 13 -13.31 19.01 -10.78
N VAL A 14 -12.73 18.72 -9.63
CA VAL A 14 -11.51 17.95 -9.48
C VAL A 14 -11.68 16.93 -8.36
N SER A 15 -11.05 15.77 -8.55
CA SER A 15 -11.00 14.71 -7.54
C SER A 15 -9.61 14.11 -7.49
N ASN A 16 -9.21 13.71 -6.30
CA ASN A 16 -8.04 12.87 -6.09
C ASN A 16 -8.45 11.64 -5.29
N THR A 17 -7.95 10.49 -5.69
CA THR A 17 -8.20 9.23 -5.02
C THR A 17 -6.98 8.35 -5.07
N GLU A 18 -6.91 7.38 -4.17
CA GLU A 18 -5.87 6.37 -4.13
C GLU A 18 -6.48 4.97 -4.29
N ALA A 19 -5.69 4.04 -4.80
CA ALA A 19 -6.11 2.65 -4.89
C ALA A 19 -4.96 1.69 -4.64
N LEU A 20 -5.27 0.57 -3.98
CA LEU A 20 -4.41 -0.60 -3.91
C LEU A 20 -4.93 -1.67 -4.85
N VAL A 21 -4.02 -2.32 -5.58
CA VAL A 21 -4.32 -3.40 -6.51
C VAL A 21 -3.42 -4.59 -6.19
N VAL A 22 -4.01 -5.79 -6.10
CA VAL A 22 -3.30 -7.06 -5.97
C VAL A 22 -3.88 -8.08 -6.92
N HIS A 23 -3.06 -9.03 -7.36
CA HIS A 23 -3.49 -10.14 -8.21
C HIS A 23 -2.81 -11.45 -7.78
N ASP A 24 -3.42 -12.58 -8.12
CA ASP A 24 -2.87 -13.93 -7.90
C ASP A 24 -2.47 -14.65 -9.21
N GLY A 25 -2.58 -13.93 -10.34
CA GLY A 25 -2.32 -14.45 -11.68
C GLY A 25 -3.58 -14.91 -12.40
N THR A 26 -4.70 -15.10 -11.70
CA THR A 26 -6.00 -15.48 -12.25
C THR A 26 -7.01 -14.35 -12.11
N ASP A 27 -7.05 -13.75 -10.92
CA ASP A 27 -7.93 -12.64 -10.58
C ASP A 27 -7.15 -11.42 -10.10
N ALA A 28 -7.73 -10.24 -10.29
CA ALA A 28 -7.21 -8.98 -9.77
C ALA A 28 -8.25 -8.30 -8.89
N TYR A 29 -7.78 -7.72 -7.80
CA TYR A 29 -8.60 -7.08 -6.77
C TYR A 29 -8.13 -5.65 -6.58
N ILE A 30 -9.08 -4.75 -6.33
CA ILE A 30 -8.82 -3.32 -6.14
C ILE A 30 -9.62 -2.78 -4.98
N THR A 31 -8.99 -1.92 -4.20
CA THR A 31 -9.66 -1.11 -3.18
C THR A 31 -9.33 0.36 -3.44
N GLN A 32 -10.36 1.19 -3.58
CA GLN A 32 -10.28 2.64 -3.73
C GLN A 32 -10.52 3.30 -2.37
N PHE A 33 -9.75 4.31 -2.03
CA PHE A 33 -9.81 5.02 -0.75
C PHE A 33 -9.22 6.44 -0.88
N ASN A 34 -9.29 7.23 0.20
CA ASN A 34 -8.79 8.60 0.26
C ASN A 34 -9.36 9.51 -0.84
N ASN A 35 -10.68 9.41 -1.08
CA ASN A 35 -11.36 10.26 -2.04
C ASN A 35 -11.48 11.69 -1.50
N VAL A 36 -10.98 12.65 -2.27
CA VAL A 36 -11.13 14.09 -2.02
C VAL A 36 -11.72 14.70 -3.29
N ASN A 37 -12.97 15.16 -3.20
CA ASN A 37 -13.72 15.73 -4.31
C ASN A 37 -14.02 17.22 -4.06
N SER A 38 -13.94 18.03 -5.09
CA SER A 38 -14.42 19.41 -5.02
C SER A 38 -15.94 19.53 -5.22
N GLY A 39 -16.57 18.49 -5.78
CA GLY A 39 -18.01 18.33 -5.93
C GLY A 39 -18.60 17.34 -4.92
N ASP A 40 -19.89 17.08 -5.01
CA ASP A 40 -20.63 16.26 -4.05
C ASP A 40 -20.53 14.74 -4.31
N ASN A 41 -20.03 14.33 -5.48
CA ASN A 41 -20.02 12.93 -5.91
C ASN A 41 -18.64 12.46 -6.35
N ASP A 42 -18.45 11.13 -6.32
CA ASP A 42 -17.30 10.51 -6.94
C ASP A 42 -17.33 10.69 -8.45
N MET A 43 -16.19 10.96 -9.07
CA MET A 43 -16.10 11.19 -10.51
C MET A 43 -15.83 9.91 -11.31
N ILE A 44 -15.25 8.88 -10.70
CA ILE A 44 -14.91 7.60 -11.35
C ILE A 44 -15.19 6.40 -10.45
N THR A 45 -15.39 5.26 -11.09
CA THR A 45 -15.32 3.94 -10.47
C THR A 45 -14.13 3.17 -11.05
N LEU A 46 -13.36 2.51 -10.21
CA LEU A 46 -12.22 1.69 -10.61
C LEU A 46 -12.55 0.21 -10.57
N THR A 47 -12.05 -0.53 -11.55
CA THR A 47 -12.08 -1.99 -11.59
C THR A 47 -10.72 -2.53 -11.96
N ALA A 48 -10.39 -3.75 -11.52
CA ALA A 48 -9.19 -4.46 -11.92
C ALA A 48 -9.56 -5.85 -12.43
N ALA A 49 -8.86 -6.31 -13.47
CA ALA A 49 -9.04 -7.63 -14.05
C ALA A 49 -7.72 -8.15 -14.64
N ILE A 50 -7.60 -9.47 -14.78
CA ILE A 50 -6.53 -10.10 -15.57
C ILE A 50 -6.94 -10.15 -17.05
N SER A 51 -6.04 -9.73 -17.92
CA SER A 51 -6.20 -9.84 -19.38
C SER A 51 -4.91 -10.39 -19.98
N GLY A 52 -4.91 -11.65 -20.36
CA GLY A 52 -3.69 -12.38 -20.75
C GLY A 52 -2.71 -12.46 -19.59
N SER A 53 -1.51 -11.94 -19.78
CA SER A 53 -0.47 -11.86 -18.72
C SER A 53 -0.44 -10.53 -17.96
N ASN A 54 -1.40 -9.63 -18.21
CA ASN A 54 -1.40 -8.29 -17.65
C ASN A 54 -2.53 -8.09 -16.64
N VAL A 55 -2.27 -7.31 -15.60
CA VAL A 55 -3.31 -6.68 -14.78
C VAL A 55 -3.78 -5.42 -15.50
N VAL A 56 -5.06 -5.34 -15.78
CA VAL A 56 -5.71 -4.16 -16.38
C VAL A 56 -6.53 -3.46 -15.31
N VAL A 57 -6.20 -2.21 -15.03
CA VAL A 57 -7.01 -1.34 -14.20
C VAL A 57 -7.80 -0.42 -15.12
N SER A 58 -9.11 -0.41 -14.96
CA SER A 58 -10.02 0.40 -15.75
C SER A 58 -10.72 1.43 -14.88
N ALA A 59 -10.90 2.63 -15.41
CA ALA A 59 -11.68 3.69 -14.81
C ALA A 59 -12.93 3.95 -15.64
N ALA A 60 -14.10 3.82 -15.04
CA ALA A 60 -15.37 4.24 -15.64
C ALA A 60 -15.72 5.63 -15.12
N GLY A 61 -15.88 6.61 -16.02
CA GLY A 61 -16.33 7.95 -15.67
C GLY A 61 -17.80 7.96 -15.28
N LEU A 62 -18.12 8.60 -14.17
CA LEU A 62 -19.50 8.85 -13.73
C LEU A 62 -20.07 10.14 -14.32
N GLU A 63 -19.20 10.93 -14.95
CA GLU A 63 -19.50 12.16 -15.67
C GLU A 63 -18.87 12.13 -17.07
N PRO A 64 -19.35 12.94 -18.03
CA PRO A 64 -18.75 13.04 -19.36
C PRO A 64 -17.45 13.85 -19.34
N ASN A 65 -16.57 13.54 -20.30
CA ASN A 65 -15.36 14.33 -20.59
C ASN A 65 -14.37 14.46 -19.42
N LEU A 66 -14.15 13.37 -18.69
CA LEU A 66 -13.14 13.32 -17.62
C LEU A 66 -11.74 13.11 -18.19
N ARG A 67 -10.78 13.79 -17.58
CA ARG A 67 -9.35 13.53 -17.74
C ARG A 67 -8.84 12.87 -16.47
N VAL A 68 -8.20 11.71 -16.63
CA VAL A 68 -7.61 10.94 -15.53
C VAL A 68 -6.10 10.92 -15.69
N THR A 69 -5.39 11.27 -14.63
CA THR A 69 -3.92 11.18 -14.53
C THR A 69 -3.57 10.19 -13.43
N VAL A 70 -2.70 9.23 -13.72
CA VAL A 70 -2.33 8.17 -12.78
C VAL A 70 -0.84 8.15 -12.57
N HIS A 71 -0.42 8.06 -11.30
CA HIS A 71 0.93 7.69 -10.89
C HIS A 71 0.86 6.36 -10.14
N ALA A 72 1.75 5.42 -10.48
CA ALA A 72 1.74 4.06 -9.91
C ALA A 72 3.05 3.74 -9.20
N ILE A 73 2.95 3.12 -8.02
CA ILE A 73 4.05 2.41 -7.35
C ILE A 73 3.75 0.92 -7.47
N MET A 74 4.67 0.17 -8.07
CA MET A 74 4.55 -1.28 -8.26
C MET A 74 5.52 -2.03 -7.36
N LEU A 75 5.04 -3.10 -6.72
CA LEU A 75 5.83 -3.97 -5.88
C LEU A 75 5.81 -5.40 -6.45
N LYS A 76 6.93 -6.08 -6.35
CA LYS A 76 7.06 -7.50 -6.67
C LYS A 76 6.93 -8.34 -5.40
N ASP A 77 6.54 -9.60 -5.52
CA ASP A 77 6.45 -10.56 -4.41
C ASP A 77 7.82 -11.01 -3.87
N SER A 78 8.91 -10.67 -4.58
CA SER A 78 10.29 -11.03 -4.24
C SER A 78 11.25 -9.87 -4.51
N MET A 79 11.01 -8.72 -3.87
CA MET A 79 11.94 -7.59 -3.95
C MET A 79 13.17 -7.84 -3.07
N THR A 80 14.32 -7.46 -3.57
CA THR A 80 15.56 -7.37 -2.79
C THR A 80 15.87 -5.91 -2.45
N ALA A 81 16.72 -5.67 -1.46
CA ALA A 81 17.06 -4.32 -1.00
C ALA A 81 17.62 -3.37 -2.10
N ASN A 82 18.01 -3.93 -3.24
CA ASN A 82 18.57 -3.14 -4.35
C ASN A 82 17.61 -3.03 -5.57
N ASP A 83 16.38 -3.51 -5.48
CA ASP A 83 15.37 -3.41 -6.55
C ASP A 83 14.71 -2.01 -6.64
N GLY A 84 15.25 -1.02 -5.94
CA GLY A 84 14.71 0.33 -5.87
C GLY A 84 15.04 1.18 -7.09
N GLU A 85 14.26 1.09 -8.15
CA GLU A 85 14.25 2.09 -9.24
C GLU A 85 13.37 3.31 -8.93
N TYR A 86 12.87 3.44 -7.71
CA TYR A 86 11.96 4.52 -7.35
C TYR A 86 12.70 5.61 -6.57
N ASN A 87 12.72 6.82 -7.12
CA ASN A 87 13.29 8.00 -6.49
C ASN A 87 12.69 8.20 -5.09
N ASN A 88 13.53 8.13 -4.06
CA ASN A 88 13.21 8.29 -2.63
C ASN A 88 12.41 7.14 -1.97
N SER A 89 12.37 5.94 -2.55
CA SER A 89 11.88 4.75 -1.88
C SER A 89 12.99 3.71 -1.76
N GLU A 90 13.06 3.03 -0.65
CA GLU A 90 14.00 1.96 -0.38
C GLU A 90 13.26 0.61 -0.38
N ALA A 91 13.81 -0.38 -1.07
CA ALA A 91 13.33 -1.75 -0.96
C ALA A 91 14.02 -2.41 0.24
N ILE A 92 13.26 -2.66 1.31
CA ILE A 92 13.79 -3.24 2.56
C ILE A 92 14.03 -4.74 2.42
N GLY A 93 13.41 -5.39 1.42
CA GLY A 93 13.55 -6.82 1.13
C GLY A 93 12.32 -7.62 1.53
N SER A 94 12.51 -8.93 1.70
CA SER A 94 11.42 -9.87 2.03
C SER A 94 11.76 -10.66 3.29
N VAL A 95 10.74 -10.94 4.08
CA VAL A 95 10.84 -11.73 5.31
C VAL A 95 9.75 -12.80 5.32
N THR A 96 10.08 -13.99 5.83
CA THR A 96 9.08 -15.03 6.11
C THR A 96 8.50 -14.77 7.48
N ILE A 97 7.18 -14.59 7.57
CA ILE A 97 6.46 -14.34 8.81
C ILE A 97 5.65 -15.58 9.24
N SER A 98 5.45 -15.70 10.54
CA SER A 98 4.60 -16.70 11.18
C SER A 98 3.64 -16.02 12.16
N SER A 99 2.95 -16.78 13.00
CA SER A 99 2.15 -16.22 14.10
C SER A 99 3.00 -15.47 15.16
N THR A 100 4.31 -15.72 15.19
CA THR A 100 5.24 -14.96 16.04
C THR A 100 5.69 -13.71 15.30
N ALA A 101 5.64 -12.55 15.97
CA ALA A 101 6.08 -11.30 15.41
C ALA A 101 7.57 -11.33 15.05
N THR A 102 7.87 -10.94 13.82
CA THR A 102 9.22 -10.91 13.24
C THR A 102 9.59 -9.46 12.95
N GLU A 103 10.76 -9.03 13.37
CA GLU A 103 11.28 -7.71 13.04
C GLU A 103 11.49 -7.60 11.53
N PHE A 104 10.92 -6.55 10.95
CA PHE A 104 10.96 -6.29 9.52
C PHE A 104 11.89 -5.13 9.19
N ASP A 105 11.81 -4.05 9.99
CA ASP A 105 12.61 -2.84 9.80
C ASP A 105 12.83 -2.12 11.13
N THR A 106 13.87 -1.27 11.16
CA THR A 106 14.20 -0.39 12.27
C THR A 106 14.38 1.05 11.79
N LEU A 107 13.72 1.98 12.47
CA LEU A 107 13.86 3.42 12.21
C LEU A 107 14.73 4.05 13.29
N ALA A 108 15.81 4.70 12.88
CA ALA A 108 16.65 5.48 13.79
C ALA A 108 16.03 6.85 14.04
N GLU A 109 15.77 7.20 15.29
CA GLU A 109 15.15 8.47 15.71
C GLU A 109 15.81 9.72 15.10
N LYS A 110 17.12 9.70 14.96
CA LYS A 110 17.87 10.85 14.43
C LYS A 110 17.77 11.01 12.91
N SER A 111 17.27 9.99 12.21
CA SER A 111 17.24 9.99 10.74
C SER A 111 15.83 10.15 10.21
N PHE A 112 14.81 9.62 10.92
CA PHE A 112 13.43 9.59 10.45
C PHE A 112 12.45 9.81 11.60
N ASN A 113 11.46 10.66 11.37
CA ASN A 113 10.33 10.85 12.29
C ASN A 113 9.11 10.00 11.88
N GLY A 114 9.19 9.30 10.75
CA GLY A 114 8.13 8.43 10.27
C GLY A 114 8.44 7.84 8.91
N ALA A 115 7.62 6.87 8.53
CA ALA A 115 7.71 6.19 7.25
C ALA A 115 6.33 5.74 6.76
N VAL A 116 6.23 5.48 5.46
CA VAL A 116 5.08 4.80 4.86
C VAL A 116 5.59 3.51 4.23
N TYR A 117 5.01 2.40 4.64
CA TYR A 117 5.34 1.07 4.13
C TYR A 117 4.25 0.55 3.21
N TYR A 118 4.66 -0.01 2.09
CA TYR A 118 3.83 -0.83 1.22
C TYR A 118 4.28 -2.27 1.37
N LEU A 119 3.43 -3.11 1.93
CA LEU A 119 3.73 -4.49 2.28
C LEU A 119 2.95 -5.43 1.37
N VAL A 120 3.65 -6.26 0.61
CA VAL A 120 3.03 -7.36 -0.15
C VAL A 120 3.24 -8.66 0.61
N SER A 121 2.15 -9.38 0.88
CA SER A 121 2.20 -10.71 1.48
C SER A 121 1.72 -11.78 0.51
N LYS A 122 2.32 -12.96 0.64
CA LYS A 122 1.96 -14.17 -0.10
C LYS A 122 1.84 -15.33 0.87
N ASN A 123 0.67 -15.96 0.89
CA ASN A 123 0.50 -17.27 1.54
C ASN A 123 0.66 -18.35 0.47
N ALA A 124 1.83 -19.02 0.47
CA ALA A 124 2.18 -20.00 -0.55
C ALA A 124 1.30 -21.26 -0.49
N SER A 125 0.80 -21.65 0.70
CA SER A 125 -0.05 -22.83 0.87
C SER A 125 -1.46 -22.62 0.32
N GLU A 126 -1.93 -21.39 0.33
CA GLU A 126 -3.28 -21.03 -0.15
C GLU A 126 -3.28 -20.33 -1.51
N GLY A 127 -2.10 -19.98 -2.05
CA GLY A 127 -1.99 -19.20 -3.28
C GLY A 127 -2.58 -17.80 -3.17
N SER A 128 -2.69 -17.25 -1.95
CA SER A 128 -3.32 -15.96 -1.71
C SER A 128 -2.30 -14.84 -1.54
N PHE A 129 -2.71 -13.63 -1.93
CA PHE A 129 -1.90 -12.42 -1.86
C PHE A 129 -2.68 -11.31 -1.14
N ALA A 130 -1.93 -10.41 -0.50
CA ALA A 130 -2.47 -9.15 -0.02
C ALA A 130 -1.44 -8.04 -0.16
N ILE A 131 -1.92 -6.81 -0.29
CA ILE A 131 -1.12 -5.59 -0.18
C ILE A 131 -1.70 -4.72 0.93
N ASN A 132 -0.81 -4.18 1.76
CA ASN A 132 -1.16 -3.30 2.87
C ASN A 132 -0.37 -2.00 2.75
N GLU A 133 -0.98 -0.90 3.17
CA GLU A 133 -0.30 0.36 3.40
C GLU A 133 -0.31 0.68 4.89
N VAL A 134 0.86 0.97 5.43
CA VAL A 134 1.05 1.25 6.85
C VAL A 134 1.84 2.54 7.01
N MET A 135 1.31 3.49 7.78
CA MET A 135 2.05 4.67 8.22
C MET A 135 2.60 4.44 9.61
N VAL A 136 3.79 4.95 9.84
CA VAL A 136 4.48 4.89 11.12
C VAL A 136 4.96 6.28 11.50
N ALA A 137 4.81 6.64 12.77
CA ALA A 137 5.38 7.84 13.38
C ALA A 137 6.28 7.45 14.54
N LEU A 138 7.48 8.01 14.58
CA LEU A 138 8.48 7.81 15.60
C LEU A 138 8.68 9.10 16.39
N GLY A 139 8.37 9.07 17.69
CA GLY A 139 8.68 10.10 18.66
C GLY A 139 9.96 9.78 19.46
N SER A 140 10.33 10.66 20.37
CA SER A 140 11.55 10.50 21.17
C SER A 140 11.48 9.39 22.23
N ASN A 141 10.30 8.90 22.56
CA ASN A 141 10.11 7.85 23.57
C ASN A 141 8.96 6.88 23.20
N ASP A 142 8.39 7.00 22.02
CA ASP A 142 7.27 6.18 21.59
C ASP A 142 7.27 5.97 20.08
N MET A 143 6.53 4.99 19.64
CA MET A 143 6.29 4.69 18.25
C MET A 143 4.84 4.29 18.05
N SER A 144 4.22 4.82 17.02
CA SER A 144 2.84 4.52 16.66
C SER A 144 2.75 4.10 15.19
N HIS A 145 1.75 3.30 14.86
CA HIS A 145 1.44 2.96 13.47
C HIS A 145 -0.06 2.99 13.20
N ALA A 146 -0.41 3.16 11.94
CA ALA A 146 -1.77 3.03 11.45
C ALA A 146 -1.76 2.25 10.13
N SER A 147 -2.60 1.22 10.03
CA SER A 147 -2.91 0.60 8.74
C SER A 147 -3.95 1.45 8.02
N ILE A 148 -3.59 1.99 6.85
CA ILE A 148 -4.44 2.91 6.10
C ILE A 148 -5.40 2.12 5.21
N GLY A 149 -4.95 1.01 4.64
CA GLY A 149 -5.78 0.19 3.77
C GLY A 149 -5.11 -1.13 3.43
N PHE A 150 -5.92 -2.09 3.02
CA PHE A 150 -5.43 -3.34 2.44
C PHE A 150 -6.35 -3.81 1.32
N VAL A 151 -5.81 -4.60 0.43
CA VAL A 151 -6.56 -5.41 -0.54
C VAL A 151 -5.97 -6.83 -0.55
N SER A 152 -6.83 -7.83 -0.61
CA SER A 152 -6.45 -9.23 -0.55
C SER A 152 -7.28 -10.06 -1.51
N THR A 153 -6.67 -11.08 -2.11
CA THR A 153 -7.38 -12.05 -2.97
C THR A 153 -8.40 -12.89 -2.20
N LYS A 154 -8.35 -12.89 -0.85
CA LYS A 154 -9.32 -13.60 0.02
C LYS A 154 -10.21 -12.68 0.86
N GLY A 155 -10.10 -11.37 0.69
CA GLY A 155 -10.90 -10.39 1.43
C GLY A 155 -10.53 -10.24 2.91
N THR A 156 -9.51 -10.96 3.40
CA THR A 156 -9.00 -10.86 4.78
C THR A 156 -7.57 -10.33 4.78
N ASN A 157 -7.23 -9.53 5.78
CA ASN A 157 -5.85 -9.10 5.97
C ASN A 157 -5.00 -10.30 6.42
N GLN A 158 -3.85 -10.49 5.80
CA GLN A 158 -2.93 -11.60 6.08
C GLN A 158 -1.78 -11.21 7.03
N ILE A 159 -1.63 -9.92 7.30
CA ILE A 159 -0.54 -9.37 8.11
C ILE A 159 -1.10 -8.58 9.28
N ALA A 160 -0.59 -8.87 10.47
CA ALA A 160 -0.68 -7.97 11.61
C ALA A 160 0.62 -7.19 11.74
N VAL A 161 0.52 -5.87 11.91
CA VAL A 161 1.65 -4.98 12.13
C VAL A 161 1.66 -4.56 13.58
N THR A 162 2.83 -4.60 14.21
CA THR A 162 3.08 -4.02 15.52
C THR A 162 4.27 -3.09 15.46
N SER A 163 4.27 -2.05 16.26
CA SER A 163 5.38 -1.11 16.39
C SER A 163 5.85 -1.07 17.83
N GLU A 164 7.15 -1.08 18.03
CA GLU A 164 7.78 -1.02 19.35
C GLU A 164 8.86 0.05 19.37
N TYR A 165 8.84 0.89 20.41
CA TYR A 165 9.96 1.76 20.72
C TYR A 165 10.92 1.03 21.64
N LYS A 166 12.20 1.01 21.29
CA LYS A 166 13.23 0.39 22.08
C LYS A 166 14.25 1.45 22.54
N ALA A 167 14.23 1.76 23.80
CA ALA A 167 15.17 2.68 24.45
C ALA A 167 16.51 1.98 24.73
N ASP A 168 17.16 1.46 23.69
CA ASP A 168 18.54 1.01 23.77
C ASP A 168 19.49 2.18 23.46
N ASN A 169 20.79 1.95 23.47
CA ASN A 169 21.82 2.97 23.21
C ASN A 169 21.67 3.71 21.85
N GLU A 170 20.76 3.28 20.98
CA GLU A 170 20.55 3.81 19.64
C GLU A 170 19.16 4.42 19.39
N LEU A 171 18.24 4.41 20.37
CA LEU A 171 16.88 4.97 20.24
C LEU A 171 16.21 4.52 18.93
N LEU A 172 15.81 3.26 18.83
CA LEU A 172 15.28 2.64 17.64
C LEU A 172 13.78 2.39 17.75
N GLY A 173 13.03 2.76 16.71
CA GLY A 173 11.69 2.25 16.48
C GLY A 173 11.77 0.95 15.68
N ARG A 174 11.04 -0.08 16.10
CA ARG A 174 10.96 -1.37 15.41
C ARG A 174 9.58 -1.60 14.82
N ILE A 175 9.56 -2.15 13.63
CA ILE A 175 8.35 -2.62 12.98
C ILE A 175 8.42 -4.13 12.90
N LEU A 176 7.39 -4.77 13.46
CA LEU A 176 7.27 -6.22 13.51
C LEU A 176 6.04 -6.64 12.71
N LEU A 177 6.17 -7.73 12.00
CA LEU A 177 5.11 -8.35 11.22
C LEU A 177 4.83 -9.76 11.74
N SER A 178 3.56 -10.12 11.80
CA SER A 178 3.13 -11.49 12.04
C SER A 178 1.99 -11.89 11.11
N SER A 179 1.82 -13.20 10.89
CA SER A 179 0.66 -13.73 10.16
C SER A 179 -0.58 -13.65 11.03
N THR A 180 -1.72 -13.29 10.43
CA THR A 180 -3.05 -13.33 11.06
C THR A 180 -3.76 -14.66 10.87
N ALA A 181 -3.15 -15.58 10.11
CA ALA A 181 -3.71 -16.91 9.80
C ALA A 181 -3.23 -17.97 10.82
#